data_a353e78b521f0e8475decb876d541531
#
_entry.id   a353e78b521f0e8475decb876d541531
#
_cell.length_a   1.000
_cell.length_b   1.000
_cell.length_c   1.000
_cell.angle_alpha   90.00
_cell.angle_beta   90.00
_cell.angle_gamma   90.00
#
_symmetry.space_group_name_H-M   'P 1'
#
loop_
_entity.id
_entity.type
_entity.pdbx_description
1 polymer ?
#
loop_
_entity_poly.entity_id
_entity_poly.type
_entity_poly.pdbx_seq_one_letter_code
_entity_poly.pdbx_strand_id
1 'polypeptide(L)'
;MDANIQSAAAKLVRRLKEGDYSLTLAESCTGGLLASTLTDIAGASSWFKKSWITYANEAKVRELGVDQEELASKGAVSAQVAIMMAKGALERANADFAIAVTGIAGPTNEGSKKPVGTV
;
A
#
# COMPACT_ATOMS: atom_id res chain seq x y z
N MET A 1 -7.46 17.05 -6.67
CA MET A 1 -7.20 15.64 -7.00
C MET A 1 -7.83 15.30 -8.34
N ASP A 2 -7.17 14.44 -9.09
CA ASP A 2 -7.63 14.01 -10.40
C ASP A 2 -9.02 13.35 -10.35
N ALA A 3 -9.89 13.71 -11.29
CA ALA A 3 -11.28 13.23 -11.33
C ALA A 3 -11.36 11.71 -11.52
N ASN A 4 -10.40 11.11 -12.25
CA ASN A 4 -10.34 9.65 -12.45
C ASN A 4 -10.01 8.93 -11.15
N ILE A 5 -9.10 9.48 -10.36
CA ILE A 5 -8.73 8.93 -9.05
C ILE A 5 -9.93 9.02 -8.11
N GLN A 6 -10.61 10.16 -8.06
CA GLN A 6 -11.79 10.34 -7.24
C GLN A 6 -12.90 9.36 -7.61
N SER A 7 -13.13 9.16 -8.90
CA SER A 7 -14.13 8.23 -9.40
C SER A 7 -13.79 6.79 -9.02
N ALA A 8 -12.55 6.37 -9.20
CA ALA A 8 -12.09 5.03 -8.82
C ALA A 8 -12.22 4.79 -7.31
N ALA A 9 -11.83 5.77 -6.51
CA ALA A 9 -11.93 5.71 -5.06
C ALA A 9 -13.40 5.57 -4.62
N ALA A 10 -14.29 6.36 -5.19
CA ALA A 10 -15.72 6.29 -4.88
C ALA A 10 -16.31 4.93 -5.21
N LYS A 11 -15.94 4.36 -6.34
CA LYS A 11 -16.39 3.02 -6.75
C LYS A 11 -15.90 1.95 -5.78
N LEU A 12 -14.62 2.01 -5.41
CA LEU A 12 -14.04 1.05 -4.46
C LEU A 12 -14.75 1.11 -3.11
N VAL A 13 -14.89 2.31 -2.56
CA VAL A 13 -15.52 2.51 -1.24
C VAL A 13 -16.96 2.00 -1.26
N ARG A 14 -17.71 2.29 -2.33
CA ARG A 14 -19.08 1.79 -2.48
C ARG A 14 -19.12 0.26 -2.45
N ARG A 15 -18.20 -0.41 -3.19
CA ARG A 15 -18.11 -1.88 -3.20
C ARG A 15 -17.80 -2.45 -1.84
N LEU A 16 -16.89 -1.81 -1.11
CA LEU A 16 -16.53 -2.25 0.23
C LEU A 16 -17.73 -2.16 1.18
N LYS A 17 -18.47 -1.06 1.12
CA LYS A 17 -19.68 -0.86 1.95
C LYS A 17 -20.77 -1.85 1.61
N GLU A 18 -21.06 -2.03 0.33
CA GLU A 18 -22.12 -2.94 -0.12
C GLU A 18 -21.85 -4.39 0.30
N GLY A 19 -20.60 -4.82 0.25
CA GLY A 19 -20.21 -6.17 0.62
C GLY A 19 -19.88 -6.36 2.10
N ASP A 20 -19.89 -5.29 2.87
CA ASP A 20 -19.46 -5.29 4.27
C ASP A 20 -18.02 -5.81 4.41
N TYR A 21 -17.15 -5.40 3.47
CA TYR A 21 -15.75 -5.78 3.44
C TYR A 21 -14.87 -4.73 4.10
N SER A 22 -13.72 -5.16 4.61
CA SER A 22 -12.69 -4.27 5.15
C SER A 22 -11.46 -4.27 4.26
N LEU A 23 -10.79 -3.13 4.22
CA LEU A 23 -9.57 -2.91 3.43
C LEU A 23 -8.46 -2.40 4.32
N THR A 24 -7.27 -2.92 4.14
CA THR A 24 -6.05 -2.37 4.73
C THR A 24 -5.05 -2.02 3.63
N LEU A 25 -4.09 -1.17 3.97
CA LEU A 25 -3.11 -0.66 3.01
C LEU A 25 -1.71 -0.80 3.57
N ALA A 26 -0.76 -1.05 2.69
CA ALA A 26 0.67 -1.00 3.00
C ALA A 26 1.33 -0.08 1.97
N GLU A 27 1.68 1.11 2.41
CA GLU A 27 2.25 2.13 1.54
C GLU A 27 3.74 2.32 1.81
N SER A 28 4.48 2.61 0.76
CA SER A 28 5.89 3.00 0.86
C SER A 28 6.08 4.35 0.16
N CYS A 29 6.32 4.37 -1.14
CA CYS A 29 6.61 5.61 -1.87
C CYS A 29 5.49 6.65 -1.81
N THR A 30 4.27 6.25 -1.61
CA THR A 30 3.10 7.14 -1.55
C THR A 30 2.95 7.85 -0.21
N GLY A 31 3.62 7.37 0.83
CA GLY A 31 3.71 8.07 2.12
C GLY A 31 2.39 8.32 2.84
N GLY A 32 1.35 7.54 2.55
CA GLY A 32 0.03 7.69 3.14
C GLY A 32 -1.01 8.32 2.22
N LEU A 33 -0.62 8.67 0.99
CA LEU A 33 -1.52 9.33 0.05
C LEU A 33 -2.73 8.45 -0.30
N LEU A 34 -2.53 7.14 -0.46
CA LEU A 34 -3.62 6.23 -0.79
C LEU A 34 -4.65 6.19 0.35
N ALA A 35 -4.18 6.02 1.58
CA ALA A 35 -5.06 6.05 2.75
C ALA A 35 -5.80 7.38 2.87
N SER A 36 -5.11 8.48 2.69
CA SER A 36 -5.70 9.82 2.74
C SER A 36 -6.77 9.99 1.67
N THR A 37 -6.50 9.55 0.45
CA THR A 37 -7.44 9.65 -0.67
C THR A 37 -8.72 8.87 -0.39
N LEU A 38 -8.61 7.64 0.08
CA LEU A 38 -9.77 6.80 0.32
C LEU A 38 -10.57 7.25 1.55
N THR A 39 -9.88 7.65 2.62
CA THR A 39 -10.57 8.08 3.85
C THR A 39 -11.20 9.46 3.73
N ASP A 40 -10.92 10.20 2.67
CA ASP A 40 -11.59 11.47 2.36
C ASP A 40 -13.07 11.26 2.02
N ILE A 41 -13.45 10.03 1.67
CA ILE A 41 -14.82 9.67 1.37
C ILE A 41 -15.57 9.36 2.67
N ALA A 42 -16.74 9.97 2.86
CA ALA A 42 -17.52 9.81 4.09
C ALA A 42 -17.83 8.35 4.41
N GLY A 43 -17.79 8.02 5.69
CA GLY A 43 -18.11 6.68 6.18
C GLY A 43 -16.95 5.70 6.15
N ALA A 44 -15.72 6.21 6.09
CA ALA A 44 -14.51 5.37 6.01
C ALA A 44 -14.38 4.40 7.20
N SER A 45 -14.86 4.76 8.37
CA SER A 45 -14.72 3.92 9.56
C SER A 45 -15.44 2.57 9.44
N SER A 46 -16.36 2.43 8.50
CA SER A 46 -17.07 1.15 8.31
C SER A 46 -16.23 0.10 7.58
N TRP A 47 -15.23 0.52 6.79
CA TRP A 47 -14.43 -0.39 5.98
C TRP A 47 -12.92 -0.28 6.22
N PHE A 48 -12.45 0.81 6.86
CA PHE A 48 -11.02 1.07 7.06
C PHE A 48 -10.71 1.16 8.56
N LYS A 49 -9.78 0.33 9.05
CA LYS A 49 -9.38 0.31 10.46
C LYS A 49 -7.95 0.77 10.66
N LYS A 50 -7.03 0.30 9.81
CA LYS A 50 -5.61 0.63 9.94
C LYS A 50 -4.88 0.37 8.63
N SER A 51 -3.73 0.99 8.50
CA SER A 51 -2.79 0.76 7.41
C SER A 51 -1.38 1.06 7.90
N TRP A 52 -0.40 0.80 7.06
CA TRP A 52 1.01 0.99 7.39
C TRP A 52 1.67 1.86 6.34
N ILE A 53 2.59 2.71 6.79
CA ILE A 53 3.52 3.42 5.94
C ILE A 53 4.90 2.87 6.29
N THR A 54 5.36 1.89 5.53
CA THR A 54 6.65 1.24 5.74
C THR A 54 7.63 1.72 4.66
N TYR A 55 8.06 2.97 4.81
CA TYR A 55 8.91 3.62 3.82
C TYR A 55 10.31 2.99 3.76
N ALA A 56 10.92 2.74 4.91
CA ALA A 56 12.23 2.09 5.01
C ALA A 56 12.12 0.58 4.84
N ASN A 57 13.16 -0.02 4.30
CA ASN A 57 13.23 -1.48 4.13
C ASN A 57 13.11 -2.22 5.45
N GLU A 58 13.78 -1.73 6.50
CA GLU A 58 13.69 -2.34 7.84
C GLU A 58 12.28 -2.32 8.39
N ALA A 59 11.49 -1.28 8.06
CA ALA A 59 10.09 -1.19 8.47
C ALA A 59 9.25 -2.24 7.77
N LYS A 60 9.50 -2.50 6.48
CA LYS A 60 8.81 -3.54 5.74
C LYS A 60 9.01 -4.92 6.40
N VAL A 61 10.24 -5.20 6.82
CA VAL A 61 10.57 -6.47 7.50
C VAL A 61 9.94 -6.53 8.88
N ARG A 62 10.13 -5.51 9.68
CA ARG A 62 9.70 -5.47 11.08
C ARG A 62 8.18 -5.42 11.22
N GLU A 63 7.55 -4.54 10.47
CA GLU A 63 6.12 -4.29 10.64
C GLU A 63 5.23 -5.23 9.84
N LEU A 64 5.68 -5.64 8.66
CA LEU A 64 4.86 -6.43 7.74
C LEU A 64 5.39 -7.85 7.51
N GLY A 65 6.53 -8.19 8.10
CA GLY A 65 7.09 -9.54 7.95
C GLY A 65 7.62 -9.83 6.55
N VAL A 66 8.03 -8.80 5.82
CA VAL A 66 8.67 -9.00 4.51
C VAL A 66 9.97 -9.77 4.72
N ASP A 67 10.20 -10.81 3.91
CA ASP A 67 11.40 -11.63 3.99
C ASP A 67 12.62 -10.79 3.60
N GLN A 68 13.59 -10.72 4.51
CA GLN A 68 14.79 -9.92 4.33
C GLN A 68 15.63 -10.39 3.14
N GLU A 69 15.70 -11.68 2.90
CA GLU A 69 16.45 -12.23 1.76
C GLU A 69 15.79 -11.90 0.43
N GLU A 70 14.47 -11.99 0.35
CA GLU A 70 13.72 -11.61 -0.84
C GLU A 70 13.86 -10.11 -1.11
N LEU A 71 13.81 -9.32 -0.05
CA LEU A 71 13.98 -7.88 -0.15
C LEU A 71 15.37 -7.52 -0.69
N ALA A 72 16.41 -8.19 -0.20
CA ALA A 72 17.79 -7.99 -0.66
C ALA A 72 17.98 -8.46 -2.10
N SER A 73 17.38 -9.58 -2.45
CA SER A 73 17.52 -10.21 -3.78
C SER A 73 16.72 -9.48 -4.86
N LYS A 74 15.46 -9.18 -4.60
CA LYS A 74 14.53 -8.60 -5.59
C LYS A 74 14.44 -7.09 -5.53
N GLY A 75 14.84 -6.49 -4.42
CA GLY A 75 14.71 -5.07 -4.18
C GLY A 75 13.32 -4.69 -3.70
N ALA A 76 13.24 -3.53 -3.04
CA ALA A 76 11.98 -3.05 -2.47
C ALA A 76 10.92 -2.78 -3.54
N VAL A 77 11.34 -2.36 -4.74
CA VAL A 77 10.43 -2.05 -5.84
C VAL A 77 10.33 -3.27 -6.76
N SER A 78 9.51 -4.23 -6.31
CA SER A 78 9.30 -5.49 -7.02
C SER A 78 7.93 -6.05 -6.69
N ALA A 79 7.41 -6.87 -7.60
CA ALA A 79 6.14 -7.56 -7.39
C ALA A 79 6.20 -8.46 -6.16
N GLN A 80 7.33 -9.14 -5.95
CA GLN A 80 7.51 -10.05 -4.82
C GLN A 80 7.38 -9.32 -3.48
N VAL A 81 8.06 -8.17 -3.34
CA VAL A 81 8.00 -7.38 -2.11
C VAL A 81 6.62 -6.77 -1.92
N ALA A 82 5.99 -6.26 -2.98
CA ALA A 82 4.62 -5.72 -2.89
C ALA A 82 3.63 -6.78 -2.39
N ILE A 83 3.73 -8.00 -2.91
CA ILE A 83 2.87 -9.12 -2.48
C ILE A 83 3.10 -9.43 -1.00
N MET A 84 4.34 -9.49 -0.55
CA MET A 84 4.66 -9.75 0.86
C MET A 84 4.17 -8.63 1.78
N MET A 85 4.26 -7.38 1.33
CA MET A 85 3.71 -6.23 2.07
C MET A 85 2.20 -6.37 2.22
N ALA A 86 1.50 -6.68 1.14
CA ALA A 86 0.05 -6.83 1.16
C ALA A 86 -0.38 -7.99 2.06
N LYS A 87 0.28 -9.14 1.96
CA LYS A 87 -0.03 -10.30 2.81
C LYS A 87 0.21 -10.00 4.28
N GLY A 88 1.32 -9.35 4.60
CA GLY A 88 1.64 -8.98 5.97
C GLY A 88 0.61 -8.03 6.57
N ALA A 89 0.19 -7.04 5.80
CA ALA A 89 -0.84 -6.10 6.22
C ALA A 89 -2.20 -6.79 6.40
N LEU A 90 -2.57 -7.64 5.45
CA LEU A 90 -3.83 -8.37 5.49
C LEU A 90 -3.98 -9.18 6.78
N GLU A 91 -2.94 -9.93 7.13
CA GLU A 91 -2.92 -10.75 8.33
C GLU A 91 -3.01 -9.91 9.60
N ARG A 92 -2.18 -8.86 9.69
CA ARG A 92 -2.09 -8.01 10.89
C ARG A 92 -3.33 -7.17 11.12
N ALA A 93 -3.98 -6.75 10.05
CA ALA A 93 -5.22 -5.99 10.14
C ALA A 93 -6.45 -6.88 10.28
N ASN A 94 -6.31 -8.17 9.99
CA ASN A 94 -7.44 -9.10 9.88
C ASN A 94 -8.51 -8.54 8.94
N ALA A 95 -8.05 -8.03 7.79
CA ALA A 95 -8.91 -7.41 6.79
C ALA A 95 -9.30 -8.41 5.70
N ASP A 96 -10.32 -8.06 4.92
CA ASP A 96 -10.74 -8.89 3.79
C ASP A 96 -9.85 -8.66 2.57
N PHE A 97 -9.40 -7.42 2.38
CA PHE A 97 -8.55 -7.05 1.24
C PHE A 97 -7.37 -6.20 1.70
N ALA A 98 -6.29 -6.28 0.95
CA ALA A 98 -5.11 -5.44 1.17
C ALA A 98 -4.58 -4.94 -0.17
N ILE A 99 -4.12 -3.70 -0.18
CA ILE A 99 -3.41 -3.11 -1.31
C ILE A 99 -2.05 -2.66 -0.81
N ALA A 100 -0.99 -3.03 -1.53
CA ALA A 100 0.36 -2.55 -1.24
C ALA A 100 0.88 -1.71 -2.40
N VAL A 101 1.63 -0.67 -2.07
CA VAL A 101 2.26 0.22 -3.05
C VAL A 101 3.73 0.40 -2.68
N THR A 102 4.61 0.11 -3.62
CA THR A 102 6.03 0.38 -3.49
C THR A 102 6.53 0.98 -4.81
N GLY A 103 7.56 1.82 -4.74
CA GLY A 103 8.05 2.49 -5.94
C GLY A 103 9.23 3.39 -5.64
N ILE A 104 9.73 4.03 -6.69
CA ILE A 104 10.86 4.96 -6.63
C ILE A 104 10.32 6.38 -6.79
N ALA A 105 10.16 7.08 -5.67
CA ALA A 105 9.60 8.42 -5.65
C ALA A 105 10.53 9.47 -6.27
N GLY A 106 11.84 9.26 -6.18
CA GLY A 106 12.83 10.25 -6.60
C GLY A 106 13.16 11.23 -5.47
N PRO A 107 13.95 12.27 -5.79
CA PRO A 107 14.42 12.69 -7.10
C PRO A 107 15.49 11.81 -7.73
N THR A 108 16.11 10.91 -6.96
CA THR A 108 17.11 9.97 -7.50
C THR A 108 16.62 8.54 -7.34
N ASN A 109 17.19 7.63 -8.11
CA ASN A 109 16.87 6.21 -8.00
C ASN A 109 17.73 5.46 -6.97
N GLU A 110 18.63 6.16 -6.29
CA GLU A 110 19.50 5.63 -5.22
C GLU A 110 20.26 4.37 -5.62
N GLY A 111 20.76 4.34 -6.86
CA GLY A 111 21.50 3.19 -7.35
C GLY A 111 20.65 2.04 -7.86
N SER A 112 19.34 2.18 -7.84
CA SER A 112 18.44 1.19 -8.42
C SER A 112 18.62 1.10 -9.93
N LYS A 113 18.42 -0.09 -10.49
CA LYS A 113 18.40 -0.29 -11.95
C LYS A 113 17.12 0.22 -12.58
N LYS A 114 16.09 0.47 -11.78
CA LYS A 114 14.79 0.94 -12.25
C LYS A 114 14.76 2.47 -12.26
N PRO A 115 14.05 3.09 -13.22
CA PRO A 115 13.96 4.55 -13.26
C PRO A 115 13.09 5.11 -12.16
N VAL A 116 13.32 6.38 -11.82
CA VAL A 116 12.43 7.16 -10.94
C VAL A 116 11.02 7.15 -11.53
N GLY A 117 10.02 6.98 -10.66
CA GLY A 117 8.63 6.88 -11.07
C GLY A 117 8.15 5.46 -11.29
N THR A 118 9.03 4.46 -11.16
CA THR A 118 8.61 3.06 -11.19
C THR A 118 7.76 2.75 -9.96
N VAL A 119 6.59 2.19 -10.21
CA VAL A 119 5.65 1.82 -9.13
C VAL A 119 5.17 0.39 -9.34
#